data_9f92383cd89438e8858af5efdde9c9fe
#
_entry.id   9f92383cd89438e8858af5efdde9c9fe
#
_cell.length_a   1.000
_cell.length_b   1.000
_cell.length_c   1.000
_cell.angle_alpha   90.00
_cell.angle_beta   90.00
_cell.angle_gamma   90.00
#
_symmetry.space_group_name_H-M   'P 1'
#
loop_
_entity.id
_entity.type
_entity.pdbx_description
1 polymer ?
#
loop_
_entity_poly.entity_id
_entity_poly.type
_entity_poly.pdbx_seq_one_letter_code
_entity_poly.pdbx_strand_id
1 'polypeptide(L)'
;MRENAEPSREKTSLATTSGDPTLLESVGQSPAIHTYFQKHESFMEAVRMGYKDNPVLEKVADKPKHHPTFSMDHGLIHTRNSGGEMVLCIPWTCWKGNMVTAHVIDHMHKVLGHLGALRTADYICRWYWWPGLGKEVDQFCWSCPVCQMTKTSNERPAGLLHSLPIP
;
A
#
# COMPACT_ATOMS: atom_id res chain seq x y z
N MET A 1 -9.35 -69.25 18.61
CA MET A 1 -9.28 -67.92 19.23
C MET A 1 -8.02 -67.22 18.77
N ARG A 2 -8.17 -66.25 17.86
CA ARG A 2 -7.05 -65.43 17.38
C ARG A 2 -7.38 -64.00 17.82
N GLU A 3 -6.61 -63.50 18.78
CA GLU A 3 -6.65 -62.10 19.22
C GLU A 3 -5.98 -61.24 18.17
N ASN A 4 -6.74 -60.30 17.63
CA ASN A 4 -6.23 -59.24 16.76
C ASN A 4 -5.80 -58.07 17.66
N ALA A 5 -4.49 -57.89 17.80
CA ALA A 5 -3.91 -56.68 18.39
C ALA A 5 -3.88 -55.58 17.34
N GLU A 6 -4.65 -54.50 17.59
CA GLU A 6 -4.52 -53.24 16.82
C GLU A 6 -3.23 -52.51 17.18
N PRO A 7 -2.48 -52.02 16.22
CA PRO A 7 -1.34 -51.18 16.52
C PRO A 7 -1.79 -49.74 16.89
N SER A 8 -1.39 -49.34 18.07
CA SER A 8 -1.54 -47.98 18.62
C SER A 8 -0.99 -46.96 17.62
N ARG A 9 -1.86 -46.06 17.13
CA ARG A 9 -1.47 -44.87 16.40
C ARG A 9 -0.75 -43.91 17.34
N GLU A 10 0.54 -43.88 17.25
CA GLU A 10 1.40 -42.88 17.83
C GLU A 10 1.04 -41.52 17.21
N LYS A 11 0.48 -40.63 18.04
CA LYS A 11 0.22 -39.24 17.65
C LYS A 11 1.57 -38.53 17.57
N THR A 12 2.14 -38.49 16.38
CA THR A 12 3.27 -37.62 16.09
C THR A 12 2.80 -36.18 16.27
N SER A 13 3.17 -35.60 17.39
CA SER A 13 3.09 -34.18 17.66
C SER A 13 3.92 -33.48 16.59
N LEU A 14 3.26 -32.87 15.60
CA LEU A 14 3.89 -31.90 14.71
C LEU A 14 4.38 -30.75 15.57
N ALA A 15 5.67 -30.73 15.82
CA ALA A 15 6.35 -29.56 16.34
C ALA A 15 5.99 -28.39 15.42
N THR A 16 5.29 -27.42 15.97
CA THR A 16 5.03 -26.13 15.33
C THR A 16 6.38 -25.50 15.06
N THR A 17 6.89 -25.68 13.85
CA THR A 17 8.02 -24.90 13.37
C THR A 17 7.62 -23.45 13.47
N SER A 18 8.36 -22.70 14.26
CA SER A 18 8.37 -21.25 14.37
C SER A 18 8.14 -20.67 12.97
N GLY A 19 6.94 -20.10 12.77
CA GLY A 19 6.49 -19.67 11.45
C GLY A 19 7.44 -18.65 10.87
N ASP A 20 7.79 -18.83 9.60
CA ASP A 20 8.32 -17.73 8.80
C ASP A 20 7.39 -16.53 8.96
N PRO A 21 7.90 -15.36 9.33
CA PRO A 21 7.06 -14.19 9.44
C PRO A 21 6.36 -13.99 8.11
N THR A 22 5.05 -13.87 8.12
CA THR A 22 4.31 -13.56 6.90
C THR A 22 4.87 -12.27 6.31
N LEU A 23 4.81 -12.10 4.98
CA LEU A 23 5.27 -10.89 4.33
C LEU A 23 4.72 -9.61 4.99
N LEU A 24 3.48 -9.68 5.49
CA LEU A 24 2.84 -8.60 6.25
C LEU A 24 3.52 -8.33 7.60
N GLU A 25 3.94 -9.34 8.33
CA GLU A 25 4.71 -9.19 9.57
C GLU A 25 6.11 -8.64 9.30
N SER A 26 6.79 -9.13 8.27
CA SER A 26 8.10 -8.62 7.86
C SER A 26 8.03 -7.16 7.42
N VAL A 27 7.00 -6.78 6.69
CA VAL A 27 6.75 -5.39 6.28
C VAL A 27 6.31 -4.53 7.47
N GLY A 28 5.57 -5.08 8.43
CA GLY A 28 5.18 -4.38 9.68
C GLY A 28 6.35 -4.13 10.62
N GLN A 29 7.35 -5.01 10.63
CA GLN A 29 8.57 -4.90 11.44
C GLN A 29 9.72 -4.21 10.71
N SER A 30 9.58 -3.98 9.40
CA SER A 30 10.59 -3.28 8.61
C SER A 30 10.79 -1.87 9.17
N PRO A 31 12.05 -1.45 9.43
CA PRO A 31 12.29 -0.12 9.93
C PRO A 31 11.72 0.88 8.96
N ALA A 32 10.54 1.35 9.30
CA ALA A 32 10.10 2.68 8.97
C ALA A 32 10.33 3.12 7.51
N ILE A 33 9.86 2.33 6.54
CA ILE A 33 9.81 2.81 5.14
C ILE A 33 9.07 4.15 5.06
N HIS A 34 8.04 4.33 5.89
CA HIS A 34 7.32 5.59 6.03
C HIS A 34 8.18 6.71 6.61
N THR A 35 9.18 6.43 7.45
CA THR A 35 10.09 7.46 7.98
C THR A 35 11.08 7.98 6.94
N TYR A 36 11.20 7.33 5.78
CA TYR A 36 12.06 7.82 4.71
C TYR A 36 11.73 9.26 4.36
N PHE A 37 10.45 9.55 4.09
CA PHE A 37 10.00 10.89 3.76
C PHE A 37 10.04 11.85 4.94
N GLN A 38 9.77 11.37 6.16
CA GLN A 38 9.82 12.19 7.37
C GLN A 38 11.23 12.72 7.68
N LYS A 39 12.28 12.01 7.25
CA LYS A 39 13.67 12.45 7.39
C LYS A 39 14.06 13.55 6.39
N HIS A 40 13.29 13.75 5.35
CA HIS A 40 13.54 14.79 4.35
C HIS A 40 12.79 16.06 4.70
N GLU A 41 13.48 17.02 5.35
CA GLU A 41 12.87 18.31 5.73
C GLU A 41 12.24 19.03 4.53
N SER A 42 12.90 19.02 3.37
CA SER A 42 12.37 19.61 2.14
C SER A 42 11.06 18.98 1.66
N PHE A 43 10.86 17.67 1.91
CA PHE A 43 9.59 17.01 1.63
C PHE A 43 8.50 17.47 2.62
N MET A 44 8.82 17.50 3.90
CA MET A 44 7.88 17.93 4.94
C MET A 44 7.50 19.40 4.76
N GLU A 45 8.43 20.23 4.32
CA GLU A 45 8.17 21.64 3.98
C GLU A 45 7.23 21.76 2.77
N ALA A 46 7.47 20.99 1.71
CA ALA A 46 6.56 20.93 0.55
C ALA A 46 5.15 20.49 0.97
N VAL A 47 5.02 19.52 1.87
CA VAL A 47 3.73 19.09 2.43
C VAL A 47 3.05 20.25 3.18
N ARG A 48 3.77 20.94 4.08
CA ARG A 48 3.21 22.10 4.83
C ARG A 48 2.74 23.22 3.91
N MET A 49 3.54 23.54 2.89
CA MET A 49 3.21 24.60 1.95
C MET A 49 2.03 24.21 1.04
N GLY A 50 1.95 22.95 0.66
CA GLY A 50 0.93 22.44 -0.26
C GLY A 50 -0.48 22.34 0.31
N TYR A 51 -0.68 22.50 1.62
CA TYR A 51 -2.04 22.47 2.19
C TYR A 51 -2.92 23.60 1.65
N LYS A 52 -2.33 24.73 1.28
CA LYS A 52 -3.05 25.88 0.70
C LYS A 52 -3.57 25.59 -0.72
N ASP A 53 -2.91 24.69 -1.45
CA ASP A 53 -3.27 24.34 -2.81
C ASP A 53 -4.34 23.24 -2.88
N ASN A 54 -4.65 22.59 -1.75
CA ASN A 54 -5.63 21.53 -1.68
C ASN A 54 -6.93 22.03 -1.03
N PRO A 55 -8.05 22.13 -1.78
CA PRO A 55 -9.30 22.75 -1.29
C PRO A 55 -9.93 22.05 -0.08
N VAL A 56 -9.59 20.78 0.16
CA VAL A 56 -10.07 20.03 1.35
C VAL A 56 -9.19 20.36 2.55
N LEU A 57 -7.87 20.25 2.38
CA LEU A 57 -6.91 20.45 3.47
C LEU A 57 -6.75 21.92 3.85
N GLU A 58 -6.93 22.86 2.91
CA GLU A 58 -7.01 24.29 3.17
C GLU A 58 -8.12 24.62 4.19
N LYS A 59 -9.33 24.11 3.99
CA LYS A 59 -10.44 24.33 4.92
C LYS A 59 -10.18 23.77 6.31
N VAL A 60 -9.46 22.64 6.37
CA VAL A 60 -9.06 22.02 7.65
C VAL A 60 -7.98 22.88 8.33
N ALA A 61 -7.01 23.40 7.56
CA ALA A 61 -5.96 24.26 8.07
C ALA A 61 -6.52 25.59 8.63
N ASP A 62 -7.50 26.18 7.93
CA ASP A 62 -8.13 27.45 8.34
C ASP A 62 -9.01 27.31 9.59
N LYS A 63 -9.77 26.22 9.68
CA LYS A 63 -10.74 26.01 10.75
C LYS A 63 -10.65 24.60 11.36
N PRO A 64 -9.54 24.25 12.03
CA PRO A 64 -9.34 22.89 12.55
C PRO A 64 -10.43 22.44 13.54
N LYS A 65 -11.01 23.39 14.30
CA LYS A 65 -12.07 23.10 15.27
C LYS A 65 -13.38 22.61 14.60
N HIS A 66 -13.60 22.93 13.34
CA HIS A 66 -14.80 22.49 12.60
C HIS A 66 -14.66 21.11 11.98
N HIS A 67 -13.45 20.55 12.02
CA HIS A 67 -13.12 19.26 11.42
C HIS A 67 -12.55 18.29 12.46
N PRO A 68 -13.37 17.72 13.36
CA PRO A 68 -12.89 16.92 14.51
C PRO A 68 -12.19 15.63 14.12
N THR A 69 -12.35 15.18 12.87
CA THR A 69 -11.63 14.00 12.33
C THR A 69 -10.19 14.29 11.98
N PHE A 70 -9.82 15.56 11.86
CA PHE A 70 -8.46 16.00 11.55
C PHE A 70 -7.83 16.65 12.79
N SER A 71 -6.55 16.44 12.96
CA SER A 71 -5.75 17.12 13.97
C SER A 71 -4.57 17.83 13.30
N MET A 72 -4.18 18.97 13.84
CA MET A 72 -3.01 19.70 13.37
C MET A 72 -1.91 19.62 14.44
N ASP A 73 -0.74 19.13 14.06
CA ASP A 73 0.44 19.05 14.88
C ASP A 73 1.67 19.56 14.12
N HIS A 74 2.41 20.51 14.70
CA HIS A 74 3.59 21.14 14.09
C HIS A 74 3.40 21.60 12.62
N GLY A 75 2.19 22.12 12.28
CA GLY A 75 1.84 22.56 10.93
C GLY A 75 1.56 21.42 9.95
N LEU A 76 1.40 20.20 10.43
CA LEU A 76 1.04 19.01 9.66
C LEU A 76 -0.37 18.56 10.03
N ILE A 77 -1.15 18.24 9.03
CA ILE A 77 -2.52 17.74 9.20
C ILE A 77 -2.49 16.21 9.25
N HIS A 78 -3.12 15.66 10.28
CA HIS A 78 -3.27 14.23 10.48
C HIS A 78 -4.75 13.86 10.53
N THR A 79 -5.07 12.67 10.10
CA THR A 79 -6.41 12.07 10.24
C THR A 79 -6.30 10.66 10.81
N ARG A 80 -7.43 10.06 11.20
CA ARG A 80 -7.45 8.65 11.64
C ARG A 80 -7.74 7.73 10.46
N ASN A 81 -6.95 6.67 10.33
CA ASN A 81 -7.23 5.60 9.39
C ASN A 81 -8.34 4.67 9.93
N SER A 82 -8.73 3.67 9.13
CA SER A 82 -9.72 2.65 9.54
C SER A 82 -9.32 1.84 10.78
N GLY A 83 -8.03 1.75 11.08
CA GLY A 83 -7.48 1.11 12.28
C GLY A 83 -7.45 2.04 13.51
N GLY A 84 -7.86 3.32 13.38
CA GLY A 84 -7.83 4.31 14.46
C GLY A 84 -6.46 4.98 14.66
N GLU A 85 -5.46 4.65 13.86
CA GLU A 85 -4.11 5.24 13.95
C GLU A 85 -4.06 6.59 13.25
N MET A 86 -3.21 7.48 13.77
CA MET A 86 -2.98 8.80 13.19
C MET A 86 -2.07 8.70 11.98
N VAL A 87 -2.55 9.18 10.84
CA VAL A 87 -1.84 9.17 9.56
C VAL A 87 -1.68 10.58 9.01
N LEU A 88 -0.55 10.83 8.33
CA LEU A 88 -0.25 12.13 7.76
C LEU A 88 -1.07 12.38 6.49
N CYS A 89 -1.73 13.53 6.42
CA CYS A 89 -2.42 13.98 5.22
C CYS A 89 -1.43 14.57 4.22
N ILE A 90 -1.44 14.06 2.99
CA ILE A 90 -0.57 14.52 1.90
C ILE A 90 -1.37 15.41 0.96
N PRO A 91 -0.95 16.67 0.69
CA PRO A 91 -1.58 17.55 -0.26
C PRO A 91 -1.18 17.24 -1.71
N TRP A 92 -1.94 17.74 -2.66
CA TRP A 92 -1.60 17.73 -4.07
C TRP A 92 -0.66 18.89 -4.39
N THR A 93 0.60 18.70 -4.11
CA THR A 93 1.66 19.68 -4.39
C THR A 93 2.85 19.03 -5.07
N CYS A 94 3.72 19.82 -5.68
CA CYS A 94 4.92 19.34 -6.34
C CYS A 94 6.14 19.37 -5.42
N TRP A 95 6.94 18.32 -5.50
CA TRP A 95 8.26 18.23 -4.89
C TRP A 95 9.25 17.61 -5.86
N LYS A 96 10.40 18.24 -6.07
CA LYS A 96 11.43 17.77 -7.04
C LYS A 96 10.87 17.48 -8.45
N GLY A 97 9.93 18.30 -8.91
CA GLY A 97 9.39 18.19 -10.27
C GLY A 97 8.21 17.22 -10.45
N ASN A 98 7.85 16.45 -9.43
CA ASN A 98 6.71 15.54 -9.46
C ASN A 98 5.77 15.78 -8.28
N MET A 99 4.55 15.24 -8.37
CA MET A 99 3.60 15.28 -7.27
C MET A 99 4.14 14.55 -6.04
N VAL A 100 3.93 15.12 -4.86
CA VAL A 100 4.30 14.50 -3.58
C VAL A 100 3.65 13.11 -3.44
N THR A 101 2.38 12.98 -3.83
CA THR A 101 1.65 11.71 -3.84
C THR A 101 2.33 10.66 -4.73
N ALA A 102 2.79 11.08 -5.92
CA ALA A 102 3.49 10.18 -6.85
C ALA A 102 4.83 9.69 -6.28
N HIS A 103 5.58 10.54 -5.57
CA HIS A 103 6.81 10.11 -4.89
C HIS A 103 6.53 9.07 -3.80
N VAL A 104 5.46 9.26 -3.02
CA VAL A 104 5.05 8.30 -1.99
C VAL A 104 4.67 6.97 -2.63
N ILE A 105 3.83 6.99 -3.67
CA ILE A 105 3.38 5.78 -4.36
C ILE A 105 4.57 5.04 -4.96
N ASP A 106 5.43 5.73 -5.71
CA ASP A 106 6.60 5.14 -6.38
C ASP A 106 7.53 4.45 -5.38
N HIS A 107 7.86 5.15 -4.29
CA HIS A 107 8.72 4.60 -3.25
C HIS A 107 8.11 3.35 -2.59
N MET A 108 6.85 3.43 -2.16
CA MET A 108 6.17 2.31 -1.50
C MET A 108 5.97 1.12 -2.44
N HIS A 109 5.60 1.38 -3.69
CA HIS A 109 5.41 0.36 -4.71
C HIS A 109 6.70 -0.42 -5.02
N LYS A 110 7.84 0.28 -5.13
CA LYS A 110 9.17 -0.33 -5.33
C LYS A 110 9.61 -1.15 -4.14
N VAL A 111 9.47 -0.61 -2.93
CA VAL A 111 9.87 -1.31 -1.70
C VAL A 111 9.05 -2.57 -1.47
N LEU A 112 7.77 -2.54 -1.81
CA LEU A 112 6.90 -3.72 -1.77
C LEU A 112 7.17 -4.73 -2.90
N GLY A 113 8.11 -4.48 -3.80
CA GLY A 113 8.44 -5.41 -4.90
C GLY A 113 7.32 -5.52 -5.94
N HIS A 114 6.61 -4.43 -6.23
CA HIS A 114 5.57 -4.37 -7.27
C HIS A 114 4.36 -5.31 -7.02
N LEU A 115 3.93 -5.46 -5.78
CA LEU A 115 2.82 -6.36 -5.38
C LEU A 115 1.42 -5.96 -5.90
N GLY A 116 1.35 -4.95 -6.78
CA GLY A 116 0.10 -4.47 -7.37
C GLY A 116 -0.62 -3.41 -6.54
N ALA A 117 -1.71 -2.87 -7.11
CA ALA A 117 -2.38 -1.68 -6.59
C ALA A 117 -2.98 -1.88 -5.19
N LEU A 118 -3.71 -2.99 -5.00
CA LEU A 118 -4.41 -3.24 -3.74
C LEU A 118 -3.42 -3.29 -2.54
N ARG A 119 -2.33 -4.04 -2.68
CA ARG A 119 -1.32 -4.17 -1.62
C ARG A 119 -0.56 -2.87 -1.38
N THR A 120 -0.25 -2.15 -2.45
CA THR A 120 0.41 -0.84 -2.35
C THR A 120 -0.49 0.17 -1.64
N ALA A 121 -1.78 0.25 -2.00
CA ALA A 121 -2.74 1.14 -1.35
C ALA A 121 -2.95 0.79 0.13
N ASP A 122 -3.15 -0.50 0.44
CA ASP A 122 -3.31 -0.99 1.82
C ASP A 122 -2.11 -0.63 2.71
N TYR A 123 -0.91 -0.72 2.15
CA TYR A 123 0.30 -0.35 2.87
C TYR A 123 0.42 1.17 3.07
N ILE A 124 0.13 1.97 2.03
CA ILE A 124 0.19 3.44 2.12
C ILE A 124 -0.83 3.96 3.14
N CYS A 125 -2.06 3.44 3.16
CA CYS A 125 -3.13 3.86 4.07
C CYS A 125 -2.78 3.69 5.56
N ARG A 126 -1.75 2.91 5.91
CA ARG A 126 -1.28 2.78 7.32
C ARG A 126 -0.56 4.03 7.82
N TRP A 127 -0.02 4.85 6.90
CA TRP A 127 0.87 5.96 7.24
C TRP A 127 0.45 7.30 6.65
N TYR A 128 -0.24 7.25 5.50
CA TYR A 128 -0.60 8.43 4.73
C TYR A 128 -2.05 8.41 4.29
N TRP A 129 -2.59 9.58 4.11
CA TRP A 129 -3.92 9.75 3.59
C TRP A 129 -4.02 10.96 2.65
N TRP A 130 -4.75 10.82 1.56
CA TRP A 130 -5.21 11.91 0.69
C TRP A 130 -6.47 11.51 -0.06
N PRO A 131 -7.29 12.50 -0.52
CA PRO A 131 -8.49 12.20 -1.28
C PRO A 131 -8.14 11.50 -2.60
N GLY A 132 -8.76 10.34 -2.88
CA GLY A 132 -8.54 9.61 -4.12
C GLY A 132 -7.31 8.69 -4.15
N LEU A 133 -6.64 8.47 -3.02
CA LEU A 133 -5.46 7.62 -2.88
C LEU A 133 -5.58 6.30 -3.66
N GLY A 134 -6.66 5.54 -3.47
CA GLY A 134 -6.83 4.25 -4.14
C GLY A 134 -6.82 4.36 -5.67
N LYS A 135 -7.45 5.40 -6.23
CA LYS A 135 -7.47 5.62 -7.68
C LYS A 135 -6.09 5.99 -8.23
N GLU A 136 -5.36 6.86 -7.53
CA GLU A 136 -4.01 7.24 -7.94
C GLU A 136 -3.04 6.06 -7.89
N VAL A 137 -3.11 5.24 -6.85
CA VAL A 137 -2.31 4.02 -6.74
C VAL A 137 -2.65 3.03 -7.85
N ASP A 138 -3.93 2.86 -8.16
CA ASP A 138 -4.37 1.96 -9.25
C ASP A 138 -3.85 2.44 -10.60
N GLN A 139 -3.99 3.72 -10.91
CA GLN A 139 -3.46 4.32 -12.13
C GLN A 139 -1.93 4.17 -12.24
N PHE A 140 -1.22 4.40 -11.13
CA PHE A 140 0.23 4.25 -11.08
C PHE A 140 0.66 2.80 -11.35
N CYS A 141 0.05 1.84 -10.68
CA CYS A 141 0.36 0.42 -10.88
C CYS A 141 -0.02 -0.07 -12.28
N TRP A 142 -1.11 0.47 -12.85
CA TRP A 142 -1.50 0.19 -14.23
C TRP A 142 -0.46 0.68 -15.23
N SER A 143 0.18 1.82 -15.01
CA SER A 143 1.22 2.37 -15.88
C SER A 143 2.63 1.82 -15.59
N CYS A 144 2.81 1.05 -14.52
CA CYS A 144 4.12 0.52 -14.14
C CYS A 144 4.58 -0.60 -15.11
N PRO A 145 5.72 -0.45 -15.81
CA PRO A 145 6.18 -1.44 -16.78
C PRO A 145 6.44 -2.82 -16.15
N VAL A 146 7.01 -2.84 -14.94
CA VAL A 146 7.29 -4.09 -14.21
C VAL A 146 6.00 -4.83 -13.89
N CYS A 147 4.99 -4.11 -13.35
CA CYS A 147 3.68 -4.71 -13.07
C CYS A 147 3.00 -5.25 -14.34
N GLN A 148 3.14 -4.55 -15.47
CA GLN A 148 2.56 -4.98 -16.73
C GLN A 148 3.22 -6.26 -17.27
N MET A 149 4.54 -6.37 -17.15
CA MET A 149 5.27 -7.57 -17.60
C MET A 149 5.05 -8.79 -16.70
N THR A 150 4.86 -8.56 -15.38
CA THR A 150 4.72 -9.66 -14.41
C THR A 150 3.27 -10.07 -14.16
N LYS A 151 2.30 -9.28 -14.64
CA LYS A 151 0.88 -9.60 -14.50
C LYS A 151 0.53 -10.82 -15.35
N THR A 152 0.00 -11.84 -14.71
CA THR A 152 -0.53 -13.01 -15.43
C THR A 152 -1.70 -12.58 -16.30
N SER A 153 -1.68 -12.98 -17.58
CA SER A 153 -2.82 -12.77 -18.48
C SER A 153 -4.02 -13.59 -17.98
N ASN A 154 -5.12 -12.90 -17.72
CA ASN A 154 -6.40 -13.54 -17.41
C ASN A 154 -7.21 -13.81 -18.70
N GLU A 155 -6.60 -13.66 -19.88
CA GLU A 155 -7.23 -14.01 -21.14
C GLU A 155 -7.45 -15.52 -21.21
N ARG A 156 -8.57 -15.91 -21.77
CA ARG A 156 -8.82 -17.32 -22.05
C ARG A 156 -7.71 -17.82 -22.98
N PRO A 157 -7.20 -19.06 -22.78
CA PRO A 157 -6.26 -19.64 -23.72
C PRO A 157 -6.82 -19.50 -25.14
N ALA A 158 -5.98 -19.01 -26.06
CA ALA A 158 -6.36 -18.99 -27.48
C ALA A 158 -6.79 -20.40 -27.88
N GLY A 159 -7.99 -20.51 -28.41
CA GLY A 159 -8.49 -21.80 -28.88
C GLY A 159 -7.53 -22.43 -29.92
N LEU A 160 -7.71 -23.70 -30.19
CA LEU A 160 -6.94 -24.40 -31.22
C LEU A 160 -7.00 -23.60 -32.53
N LEU A 161 -5.85 -23.41 -33.16
CA LEU A 161 -5.73 -22.80 -34.46
C LEU A 161 -6.57 -23.62 -35.43
N HIS A 162 -7.63 -23.04 -36.00
CA HIS A 162 -8.34 -23.63 -37.10
C HIS A 162 -7.52 -23.39 -38.37
N SER A 163 -7.22 -24.48 -39.11
CA SER A 163 -6.61 -24.34 -40.41
C SER A 163 -7.54 -23.56 -41.34
N LEU A 164 -7.00 -22.55 -42.01
CA LEU A 164 -7.75 -21.83 -43.05
C LEU A 164 -8.06 -22.78 -44.17
N PRO A 165 -9.30 -22.77 -44.72
CA PRO A 165 -9.61 -23.54 -45.91
C PRO A 165 -8.72 -23.07 -47.08
N ILE A 166 -7.98 -23.99 -47.66
CA ILE A 166 -7.18 -23.73 -48.85
C ILE A 166 -8.15 -23.62 -50.05
N PRO A 167 -8.08 -22.54 -50.87
CA PRO A 167 -8.94 -22.33 -52.02
C PRO A 167 -8.71 -23.36 -53.13
#